data_875332efa2368f84bb3999ca36123926
#
_entry.id   875332efa2368f84bb3999ca36123926
#
_cell.length_a   1.000
_cell.length_b   1.000
_cell.length_c   1.000
_cell.angle_alpha   90.00
_cell.angle_beta   90.00
_cell.angle_gamma   90.00
#
_symmetry.space_group_name_H-M   'P 1'
#
loop_
_entity.id
_entity.type
_entity.pdbx_description
1 polymer ?
#
loop_
_entity_poly.entity_id
_entity_poly.type
_entity_poly.pdbx_seq_one_letter_code
_entity_poly.pdbx_strand_id
1 'polypeptide(L)'
;LEKKLNEDYLLEKIIIKDSPSQGWGINYRVGKNSLCYVHPEKTSLFVAFQVTEAKMNEIKPFLSEYAWKVWENRYPCGKGGWMWYRLTDTKQIAELRLLLNNKIKPTKK
;
A
#
# COMPACT_ATOMS: atom_id res chain seq x y z
N LEU A 1 -0.07 -6.94 9.45
CA LEU A 1 -0.57 -5.87 8.59
C LEU A 1 -2.09 -5.96 8.37
N GLU A 2 -2.60 -7.12 8.01
CA GLU A 2 -4.04 -7.30 7.82
C GLU A 2 -4.86 -6.85 9.03
N LYS A 3 -4.41 -7.22 10.22
CA LYS A 3 -5.06 -6.84 11.46
C LYS A 3 -5.17 -5.31 11.59
N LYS A 4 -4.09 -4.61 11.26
CA LYS A 4 -4.06 -3.15 11.33
C LYS A 4 -4.95 -2.51 10.27
N LEU A 5 -4.98 -3.07 9.07
CA LEU A 5 -5.86 -2.59 8.02
C LEU A 5 -7.34 -2.82 8.37
N ASN A 6 -7.65 -3.93 9.05
CA ASN A 6 -9.00 -4.20 9.52
C ASN A 6 -9.48 -3.22 10.59
N GLU A 7 -8.57 -2.56 11.28
CA GLU A 7 -8.93 -1.49 12.21
C GLU A 7 -9.44 -0.25 11.50
N ASP A 8 -8.94 -0.01 10.28
CA ASP A 8 -9.25 1.20 9.50
C ASP A 8 -10.35 1.00 8.46
N TYR A 9 -10.50 -0.21 7.92
CA TYR A 9 -11.37 -0.46 6.76
C TYR A 9 -12.22 -1.71 6.92
N LEU A 10 -13.36 -1.69 6.21
CA LEU A 10 -14.13 -2.90 5.92
C LEU A 10 -13.50 -3.53 4.69
N LEU A 11 -12.58 -4.46 4.90
CA LEU A 11 -11.79 -5.04 3.82
C LEU A 11 -12.46 -6.23 3.16
N GLU A 12 -12.35 -6.29 1.83
CA GLU A 12 -12.52 -7.51 1.07
C GLU A 12 -11.14 -8.04 0.74
N LYS A 13 -10.98 -9.35 0.82
CA LYS A 13 -9.71 -10.02 0.60
C LYS A 13 -9.83 -10.96 -0.59
N ILE A 14 -9.08 -10.68 -1.64
CA ILE A 14 -9.06 -11.52 -2.84
C ILE A 14 -7.68 -12.14 -2.96
N ILE A 15 -7.62 -13.47 -2.93
CA ILE A 15 -6.36 -14.18 -3.08
C ILE A 15 -6.04 -14.31 -4.55
N ILE A 16 -4.86 -13.82 -4.95
CA ILE A 16 -4.37 -13.90 -6.31
C ILE A 16 -3.39 -15.07 -6.39
N LYS A 17 -3.74 -16.06 -7.20
CA LYS A 17 -2.88 -17.23 -7.41
C LYS A 17 -2.20 -17.11 -8.78
N ASP A 18 -0.99 -17.64 -8.85
CA ASP A 18 -0.28 -17.79 -10.11
C ASP A 18 0.00 -16.51 -10.89
N SER A 19 0.31 -15.43 -10.18
CA SER A 19 0.85 -14.25 -10.85
C SER A 19 2.18 -14.60 -11.49
N PRO A 20 2.33 -14.45 -12.81
CA PRO A 20 3.57 -14.88 -13.49
C PRO A 20 4.84 -14.20 -12.99
N SER A 21 4.74 -12.97 -12.49
CA SER A 21 5.90 -12.21 -12.08
C SER A 21 6.17 -12.24 -10.58
N GLN A 22 5.17 -12.54 -9.74
CA GLN A 22 5.27 -12.35 -8.29
C GLN A 22 4.75 -13.52 -7.46
N GLY A 23 4.30 -14.59 -8.09
CA GLY A 23 3.70 -15.73 -7.38
C GLY A 23 2.31 -15.38 -6.84
N TRP A 24 1.99 -15.90 -5.65
CA TRP A 24 0.69 -15.61 -5.04
C TRP A 24 0.72 -14.29 -4.25
N GLY A 25 -0.43 -13.69 -4.09
CA GLY A 25 -0.57 -12.46 -3.34
C GLY A 25 -2.00 -12.23 -2.91
N ILE A 26 -2.25 -11.12 -2.25
CA ILE A 26 -3.56 -10.75 -1.75
C ILE A 26 -3.87 -9.33 -2.21
N ASN A 27 -5.04 -9.15 -2.81
CA ASN A 27 -5.58 -7.81 -3.10
C ASN A 27 -6.58 -7.46 -2.00
N TYR A 28 -6.29 -6.42 -1.24
CA TYR A 28 -7.22 -5.87 -0.26
C TYR A 28 -8.03 -4.77 -0.92
N ARG A 29 -9.34 -4.88 -0.85
CA ARG A 29 -10.25 -3.92 -1.46
C ARG A 29 -11.17 -3.29 -0.42
N VAL A 30 -11.54 -2.05 -0.68
CA VAL A 30 -12.52 -1.31 0.13
C VAL A 30 -13.65 -0.92 -0.83
N GLY A 31 -14.77 -1.64 -0.75
CA GLY A 31 -15.85 -1.46 -1.70
C GLY A 31 -15.39 -1.80 -3.11
N LYS A 32 -15.52 -0.87 -4.03
CA LYS A 32 -15.12 -1.06 -5.43
C LYS A 32 -13.67 -0.68 -5.70
N ASN A 33 -12.95 -0.17 -4.69
CA ASN A 33 -11.61 0.35 -4.86
C ASN A 33 -10.57 -0.61 -4.32
N SER A 34 -9.46 -0.76 -5.06
CA SER A 34 -8.31 -1.51 -4.59
C SER A 34 -7.52 -0.66 -3.61
N LEU A 35 -7.31 -1.16 -2.38
CA LEU A 35 -6.48 -0.49 -1.40
C LEU A 35 -5.00 -0.77 -1.68
N CYS A 36 -4.64 -2.04 -1.74
CA CYS A 36 -3.27 -2.45 -2.00
C CYS A 36 -3.19 -3.92 -2.39
N TYR A 37 -2.02 -4.31 -2.92
CA TYR A 37 -1.67 -5.69 -3.19
C TYR A 37 -0.53 -6.07 -2.26
N VAL A 38 -0.64 -7.21 -1.58
CA VAL A 38 0.39 -7.70 -0.66
C VAL A 38 0.94 -9.01 -1.18
N HIS A 39 2.27 -9.06 -1.37
CA HIS A 39 2.98 -10.26 -1.80
C HIS A 39 3.97 -10.65 -0.71
N PRO A 40 3.76 -11.78 -0.02
CA PRO A 40 4.71 -12.24 0.98
C PRO A 40 6.05 -12.60 0.35
N GLU A 41 7.12 -12.16 0.99
CA GLU A 41 8.48 -12.54 0.65
C GLU A 41 9.07 -13.31 1.83
N LYS A 42 10.24 -13.87 1.66
CA LYS A 42 10.87 -14.72 2.66
C LYS A 42 11.02 -14.05 4.03
N THR A 43 11.42 -12.79 4.05
CA THR A 43 11.68 -12.04 5.28
C THR A 43 10.92 -10.72 5.36
N SER A 44 10.05 -10.45 4.39
CA SER A 44 9.35 -9.17 4.32
C SER A 44 7.99 -9.33 3.63
N LEU A 45 7.22 -8.25 3.63
CA LEU A 45 6.01 -8.13 2.83
C LEU A 45 6.23 -7.04 1.78
N PHE A 46 5.85 -7.34 0.56
CA PHE A 46 5.93 -6.40 -0.55
C PHE A 46 4.54 -5.85 -0.79
N VAL A 47 4.36 -4.53 -0.60
CA VAL A 47 3.04 -3.89 -0.69
C VAL A 47 3.03 -2.93 -1.88
N ALA A 48 2.17 -3.19 -2.84
CA ALA A 48 2.01 -2.36 -4.03
C ALA A 48 0.69 -1.62 -3.98
N PHE A 49 0.71 -0.33 -4.24
CA PHE A 49 -0.50 0.48 -4.28
C PHE A 49 -0.32 1.68 -5.19
N GLN A 50 -1.42 2.11 -5.80
CA GLN A 50 -1.45 3.25 -6.70
C GLN A 50 -1.89 4.49 -5.94
N VAL A 51 -1.18 5.60 -6.13
CA VAL A 51 -1.50 6.86 -5.47
C VAL A 51 -1.19 8.03 -6.41
N THR A 52 -1.90 9.15 -6.23
CA THR A 52 -1.68 10.35 -7.05
C THR A 52 -0.62 11.25 -6.45
N GLU A 53 0.00 12.07 -7.30
CA GLU A 53 1.00 13.05 -6.88
C GLU A 53 0.42 14.06 -5.89
N ALA A 54 -0.82 14.51 -6.14
CA ALA A 54 -1.46 15.47 -5.23
C ALA A 54 -1.58 14.93 -3.81
N LYS A 55 -1.97 13.66 -3.68
CA LYS A 55 -2.10 13.03 -2.36
C LYS A 55 -0.74 12.83 -1.69
N MET A 56 0.29 12.49 -2.46
CA MET A 56 1.64 12.34 -1.90
C MET A 56 2.17 13.66 -1.37
N ASN A 57 1.94 14.75 -2.10
CA ASN A 57 2.39 16.07 -1.66
C ASN A 57 1.74 16.51 -0.36
N GLU A 58 0.51 16.11 -0.09
CA GLU A 58 -0.18 16.42 1.15
C GLU A 58 0.50 15.85 2.38
N ILE A 59 1.11 14.67 2.25
CA ILE A 59 1.71 13.97 3.38
C ILE A 59 3.23 13.93 3.35
N LYS A 60 3.85 14.58 2.37
CA LYS A 60 5.31 14.60 2.22
C LYS A 60 6.06 14.89 3.52
N PRO A 61 5.66 15.91 4.34
CA PRO A 61 6.40 16.22 5.58
C PRO A 61 6.40 15.09 6.61
N PHE A 62 5.49 14.13 6.49
CA PHE A 62 5.33 13.05 7.45
C PHE A 62 5.98 11.74 6.98
N LEU A 63 6.59 11.75 5.78
CA LEU A 63 7.16 10.54 5.20
C LEU A 63 8.64 10.41 5.49
N SER A 64 9.10 9.16 5.66
CA SER A 64 10.51 8.86 5.78
C SER A 64 11.21 9.02 4.43
N GLU A 65 12.55 9.09 4.46
CA GLU A 65 13.35 9.09 3.23
C GLU A 65 13.06 7.84 2.39
N TYR A 66 12.90 6.70 3.04
CA TYR A 66 12.61 5.45 2.35
C TYR A 66 11.32 5.54 1.56
N ALA A 67 10.23 6.00 2.20
CA ALA A 67 8.94 6.12 1.52
C ALA A 67 9.02 7.11 0.36
N TRP A 68 9.73 8.22 0.53
CA TRP A 68 9.88 9.19 -0.53
C TRP A 68 10.68 8.64 -1.69
N LYS A 69 11.72 7.85 -1.43
CA LYS A 69 12.48 7.18 -2.50
C LYS A 69 11.63 6.17 -3.25
N VAL A 70 10.78 5.43 -2.55
CA VAL A 70 9.84 4.52 -3.21
C VAL A 70 8.94 5.29 -4.16
N TRP A 71 8.45 6.46 -3.74
CA TRP A 71 7.64 7.33 -4.59
C TRP A 71 8.41 7.84 -5.79
N GLU A 72 9.65 8.28 -5.60
CA GLU A 72 10.48 8.76 -6.70
C GLU A 72 10.76 7.67 -7.75
N ASN A 73 10.82 6.42 -7.32
CA ASN A 73 11.06 5.28 -8.20
C ASN A 73 9.76 4.58 -8.64
N ARG A 74 8.63 5.23 -8.47
CA ARG A 74 7.34 4.64 -8.82
C ARG A 74 7.24 4.29 -10.31
N TYR A 75 6.37 3.32 -10.61
CA TYR A 75 5.96 3.07 -11.98
C TYR A 75 4.91 4.10 -12.36
N PRO A 76 5.19 5.03 -13.28
CA PRO A 76 4.27 6.12 -13.59
C PRO A 76 2.94 5.59 -14.15
N CYS A 77 1.83 6.19 -13.68
CA CYS A 77 0.50 5.84 -14.13
C CYS A 77 -0.40 7.08 -14.00
N GLY A 78 -0.73 7.70 -15.12
CA GLY A 78 -1.54 8.91 -15.13
C GLY A 78 -0.89 10.04 -14.32
N LYS A 79 -1.65 10.61 -13.40
CA LYS A 79 -1.19 11.72 -12.54
C LYS A 79 -0.47 11.24 -11.28
N GLY A 80 -0.07 10.01 -11.22
CA GLY A 80 0.60 9.44 -10.06
C GLY A 80 1.42 8.23 -10.46
N GLY A 81 1.29 7.16 -9.70
CA GLY A 81 2.01 5.94 -10.02
C GLY A 81 1.83 4.87 -8.97
N TRP A 82 2.46 3.74 -9.23
CA TRP A 82 2.50 2.61 -8.33
C TRP A 82 3.70 2.73 -7.41
N MET A 83 3.45 2.68 -6.11
CA MET A 83 4.50 2.57 -5.11
C MET A 83 4.66 1.10 -4.73
N TRP A 84 5.91 0.68 -4.64
CA TRP A 84 6.26 -0.69 -4.24
C TRP A 84 7.02 -0.62 -2.93
N TYR A 85 6.26 -0.73 -1.84
CA TYR A 85 6.76 -0.53 -0.49
C TYR A 85 7.09 -1.87 0.16
N ARG A 86 8.34 -2.07 0.52
CA ARG A 86 8.76 -3.30 1.18
C ARG A 86 8.73 -3.12 2.69
N LEU A 87 7.90 -3.92 3.33
CA LEU A 87 7.70 -3.87 4.77
C LEU A 87 8.63 -4.91 5.42
N THR A 88 9.69 -4.45 6.07
CA THR A 88 10.68 -5.32 6.72
C THR A 88 10.66 -5.20 8.23
N ASP A 89 10.00 -4.19 8.78
CA ASP A 89 9.96 -3.90 10.21
C ASP A 89 8.56 -3.45 10.59
N THR A 90 8.09 -3.88 11.75
CA THR A 90 6.77 -3.49 12.25
C THR A 90 6.63 -1.98 12.46
N LYS A 91 7.74 -1.27 12.66
CA LYS A 91 7.73 0.18 12.78
C LYS A 91 7.24 0.89 11.52
N GLN A 92 7.38 0.23 10.38
CA GLN A 92 6.94 0.79 9.10
C GLN A 92 5.42 0.72 8.92
N ILE A 93 4.72 -0.06 9.73
CA ILE A 93 3.27 -0.23 9.60
C ILE A 93 2.54 1.10 9.78
N ALA A 94 2.98 1.93 10.71
CA ALA A 94 2.37 3.24 10.94
C ALA A 94 2.47 4.13 9.71
N GLU A 95 3.64 4.13 9.05
CA GLU A 95 3.84 4.91 7.83
C GLU A 95 3.02 4.36 6.67
N LEU A 96 2.99 3.03 6.52
CA LEU A 96 2.19 2.40 5.49
C LEU A 96 0.70 2.71 5.67
N ARG A 97 0.22 2.70 6.91
CA ARG A 97 -1.16 3.08 7.20
C ARG A 97 -1.43 4.53 6.80
N LEU A 98 -0.49 5.43 7.07
CA LEU A 98 -0.60 6.82 6.66
C LEU A 98 -0.75 6.94 5.14
N LEU A 99 0.09 6.22 4.40
CA LEU A 99 0.04 6.20 2.93
C LEU A 99 -1.31 5.67 2.42
N LEU A 100 -1.77 4.56 2.97
CA LEU A 100 -3.02 3.95 2.54
C LEU A 100 -4.23 4.77 2.96
N ASN A 101 -4.22 5.35 4.16
CA ASN A 101 -5.30 6.21 4.63
C ASN A 101 -5.42 7.50 3.81
N ASN A 102 -4.31 7.96 3.26
CA ASN A 102 -4.32 9.10 2.35
C ASN A 102 -4.90 8.74 0.99
N LYS A 103 -4.66 7.51 0.55
CA LYS A 103 -5.21 7.01 -0.72
C LYS A 103 -6.72 6.80 -0.62
N ILE A 104 -7.17 6.13 0.42
CA ILE A 104 -8.58 5.86 0.70
C ILE A 104 -8.83 6.17 2.16
N LYS A 105 -9.77 7.05 2.44
CA LYS A 105 -10.10 7.40 3.83
C LYS A 105 -10.59 6.18 4.61
N PRO A 106 -10.19 6.05 5.89
CA PRO A 106 -10.67 4.95 6.71
C PRO A 106 -12.19 4.91 6.78
N THR A 107 -12.76 3.70 6.67
CA THR A 107 -14.20 3.49 6.71
C THR A 107 -14.70 3.08 8.10
N LYS A 108 -13.78 2.66 8.97
CA LYS A 108 -14.08 2.35 10.38
C LYS A 108 -13.61 3.49 11.26
N LYS A 109 -14.39 3.77 12.27
CA LYS A 109 -14.02 4.76 13.28
C LYS A 109 -13.38 4.11 14.49
#